data_152e735d956b3f7cd8c84bd38a7d4dd2
#
_entry.id   152e735d956b3f7cd8c84bd38a7d4dd2
#
_cell.length_a   1.000
_cell.length_b   1.000
_cell.length_c   1.000
_cell.angle_alpha   90.00
_cell.angle_beta   90.00
_cell.angle_gamma   90.00
#
_symmetry.space_group_name_H-M   'P 1'
#
loop_
_entity.id
_entity.type
_entity.pdbx_description
1 polymer ?
#
loop_
_entity_poly.entity_id
_entity_poly.type
_entity_poly.pdbx_seq_one_letter_code
_entity_poly.pdbx_strand_id
1 'polypeptide(L)'
;MSTLKISDGVVKDEVLVLGLSSTNSKGGIAIETGEMAIDTKTVLAQLVDMGATGKTDEVIKVPGTHVRMFVFTGLGPKASQYSHETLRRAAGAASRALAGNASATFSLPAKSLPEVAAVAEGAALGAYSFIEFRGSTKADFKAPLKTITIHSKLATTADAKAAISRAAIVAKYTYLVRDLINTPPSHLTPASFTKKMAAVVKAAGGSKSGLKVQIWDEKQLKSQGFGGIIGVGQGSANPPRLLHISYTPKGKVAKRYAFVGKGITFDTGGLALKPAAGMEAMKSDMSGAAAVSAAVVAIAELKLNVAIDAWAPLAENMPSDTATRPSDIITIFGGKTVEVLNPDAEGRLVLADALMKAQSVNSKLDGIIDVATLTGAQVVALGTRTSAVMTNNPEFSEAFMKVTAISGEQFWPMPLPEELRASLDSPVADLANIGDRMGGMLVAGLFLKDFVSADLPWLHLDIAGPAYNEAKPHGYTPVGGTGISLRSLVTLAEQG
;
A
#
# COMPACT_ATOMS: atom_id res chain seq x y z
N MET A 1 1.08 -15.52 -9.48
CA MET A 1 0.75 -15.42 -8.06
C MET A 1 0.73 -16.82 -7.45
N SER A 2 1.16 -16.97 -6.19
CA SER A 2 1.16 -18.27 -5.48
C SER A 2 -0.26 -18.74 -5.16
N THR A 3 -0.47 -20.07 -5.21
CA THR A 3 -1.69 -20.68 -4.70
C THR A 3 -1.55 -20.90 -3.20
N LEU A 4 -2.46 -20.32 -2.42
CA LEU A 4 -2.54 -20.53 -0.97
C LEU A 4 -3.40 -21.73 -0.64
N LYS A 5 -2.94 -22.55 0.31
CA LYS A 5 -3.67 -23.72 0.85
C LYS A 5 -3.57 -23.73 2.39
N ILE A 6 -4.46 -24.45 3.03
CA ILE A 6 -4.38 -24.79 4.46
C ILE A 6 -4.52 -26.29 4.62
N SER A 7 -3.73 -26.89 5.51
CA SER A 7 -3.72 -28.32 5.78
C SER A 7 -3.36 -28.59 7.23
N ASP A 8 -3.85 -29.68 7.79
CA ASP A 8 -3.45 -30.24 9.09
C ASP A 8 -2.38 -31.31 8.98
N GLY A 9 -1.94 -31.64 7.75
CA GLY A 9 -0.87 -32.58 7.44
C GLY A 9 0.33 -31.93 6.77
N VAL A 10 1.46 -32.63 6.81
CA VAL A 10 2.69 -32.26 6.09
C VAL A 10 2.75 -33.02 4.78
N VAL A 11 3.05 -32.36 3.71
CA VAL A 11 3.35 -33.02 2.43
C VAL A 11 4.80 -33.52 2.51
N LYS A 12 5.00 -34.85 2.32
CA LYS A 12 6.35 -35.43 2.22
C LYS A 12 7.11 -34.79 1.09
N ASP A 13 8.42 -34.64 1.28
CA ASP A 13 9.36 -34.07 0.29
C ASP A 13 9.23 -32.56 0.02
N GLU A 14 8.41 -31.83 0.78
CA GLU A 14 8.33 -30.37 0.71
C GLU A 14 9.37 -29.66 1.59
N VAL A 15 9.49 -28.36 1.36
CA VAL A 15 10.17 -27.43 2.25
C VAL A 15 9.25 -27.12 3.44
N LEU A 16 9.75 -27.29 4.65
CA LEU A 16 9.04 -26.98 5.88
C LEU A 16 9.61 -25.73 6.54
N VAL A 17 8.77 -24.70 6.70
CA VAL A 17 9.12 -23.44 7.36
C VAL A 17 8.66 -23.47 8.82
N LEU A 18 9.61 -23.25 9.74
CA LEU A 18 9.42 -23.21 11.18
C LEU A 18 9.88 -21.86 11.75
N GLY A 19 9.37 -21.49 12.91
CA GLY A 19 9.82 -20.31 13.65
C GLY A 19 11.13 -20.58 14.40
N LEU A 20 11.91 -19.51 14.60
CA LEU A 20 13.09 -19.48 15.44
C LEU A 20 13.03 -18.26 16.36
N SER A 21 13.12 -18.43 17.68
CA SER A 21 13.09 -17.35 18.64
C SER A 21 14.40 -17.30 19.44
N SER A 22 14.79 -16.09 19.90
CA SER A 22 15.87 -15.90 20.86
C SER A 22 15.33 -16.16 22.28
N THR A 23 16.13 -16.83 23.14
CA THR A 23 15.80 -17.01 24.54
C THR A 23 16.58 -16.05 25.44
N ASN A 24 16.21 -15.95 26.72
CA ASN A 24 16.87 -15.07 27.69
C ASN A 24 18.29 -15.54 28.05
N SER A 25 18.69 -16.77 27.72
CA SER A 25 20.06 -17.24 27.88
C SER A 25 20.97 -16.66 26.81
N LYS A 26 22.22 -16.29 27.17
CA LYS A 26 23.18 -15.72 26.24
C LYS A 26 23.40 -16.62 25.03
N GLY A 27 22.98 -16.16 23.83
CA GLY A 27 23.06 -16.94 22.59
C GLY A 27 22.05 -18.09 22.49
N GLY A 28 21.08 -18.20 23.41
CA GLY A 28 20.08 -19.25 23.39
C GLY A 28 19.00 -19.03 22.33
N ILE A 29 18.59 -20.09 21.66
CA ILE A 29 17.52 -20.10 20.67
C ILE A 29 16.51 -21.20 20.98
N ALA A 30 15.29 -21.04 20.46
CA ALA A 30 14.25 -22.05 20.50
C ALA A 30 13.56 -22.20 19.14
N ILE A 31 13.28 -23.44 18.76
CA ILE A 31 12.50 -23.72 17.56
C ILE A 31 11.00 -23.69 17.92
N GLU A 32 10.24 -22.97 17.15
CA GLU A 32 8.80 -22.83 17.28
C GLU A 32 8.13 -23.61 16.12
N THR A 33 7.63 -24.81 16.41
CA THR A 33 7.08 -25.72 15.39
C THR A 33 5.59 -25.48 15.08
N GLY A 34 4.99 -24.48 15.73
CA GLY A 34 3.55 -24.27 15.66
C GLY A 34 2.79 -25.44 16.31
N GLU A 35 1.83 -25.99 15.57
CA GLU A 35 1.03 -27.14 16.04
C GLU A 35 1.59 -28.50 15.57
N MET A 36 2.77 -28.50 14.95
CA MET A 36 3.38 -29.70 14.39
C MET A 36 4.29 -30.41 15.41
N ALA A 37 4.09 -31.71 15.58
CA ALA A 37 4.96 -32.56 16.40
C ALA A 37 6.18 -32.99 15.57
N ILE A 38 7.34 -32.39 15.83
CA ILE A 38 8.61 -32.69 15.14
C ILE A 38 9.71 -32.83 16.19
N ASP A 39 10.56 -33.87 16.05
CA ASP A 39 11.81 -33.93 16.82
C ASP A 39 12.80 -32.88 16.24
N THR A 40 13.12 -31.87 17.05
CA THR A 40 13.97 -30.77 16.68
C THR A 40 15.35 -30.77 17.35
N LYS A 41 15.65 -31.79 18.17
CA LYS A 41 16.88 -31.82 18.99
C LYS A 41 18.14 -31.73 18.16
N THR A 42 18.28 -32.61 17.15
CA THR A 42 19.46 -32.61 16.27
C THR A 42 19.60 -31.34 15.46
N VAL A 43 18.48 -30.83 14.95
CA VAL A 43 18.47 -29.59 14.15
C VAL A 43 18.76 -28.35 15.02
N LEU A 44 18.31 -28.36 16.28
CA LEU A 44 18.62 -27.26 17.21
C LEU A 44 20.13 -27.14 17.46
N ALA A 45 20.83 -28.28 17.64
CA ALA A 45 22.28 -28.26 17.80
C ALA A 45 22.97 -27.68 16.55
N GLN A 46 22.58 -28.12 15.36
CA GLN A 46 23.08 -27.56 14.10
C GLN A 46 22.86 -26.04 13.98
N LEU A 47 21.68 -25.55 14.36
CA LEU A 47 21.38 -24.12 14.34
C LEU A 47 22.28 -23.33 15.30
N VAL A 48 22.58 -23.86 16.49
CA VAL A 48 23.50 -23.27 17.46
C VAL A 48 24.91 -23.21 16.84
N ASP A 49 25.40 -24.29 16.27
CA ASP A 49 26.72 -24.36 15.63
C ASP A 49 26.83 -23.41 14.41
N MET A 50 25.74 -23.16 13.72
CA MET A 50 25.65 -22.18 12.62
C MET A 50 25.55 -20.73 13.09
N GLY A 51 25.47 -20.48 14.40
CA GLY A 51 25.35 -19.15 14.98
C GLY A 51 23.98 -18.51 14.80
N ALA A 52 22.93 -19.31 14.72
CA ALA A 52 21.56 -18.82 14.64
C ALA A 52 21.20 -17.96 15.84
N THR A 53 20.44 -16.89 15.61
CA THR A 53 20.11 -15.89 16.65
C THR A 53 18.61 -15.77 16.94
N GLY A 54 17.76 -16.20 16.04
CA GLY A 54 16.30 -16.01 16.12
C GLY A 54 15.83 -14.57 15.92
N LYS A 55 16.73 -13.65 15.51
CA LYS A 55 16.37 -12.25 15.25
C LYS A 55 15.39 -12.12 14.09
N THR A 56 14.58 -11.08 14.16
CA THR A 56 13.65 -10.72 13.07
C THR A 56 14.38 -10.62 11.73
N ASP A 57 13.76 -11.14 10.66
CA ASP A 57 14.28 -11.21 9.29
C ASP A 57 15.45 -12.21 9.07
N GLU A 58 15.92 -12.91 10.11
CA GLU A 58 16.86 -14.02 9.93
C GLU A 58 16.17 -15.21 9.26
N VAL A 59 16.80 -15.79 8.24
CA VAL A 59 16.30 -17.00 7.59
C VAL A 59 17.45 -17.97 7.37
N ILE A 60 17.36 -19.15 7.97
CA ILE A 60 18.37 -20.21 7.89
C ILE A 60 17.78 -21.45 7.20
N LYS A 61 18.52 -22.08 6.30
CA LYS A 61 18.13 -23.28 5.57
C LYS A 61 19.01 -24.43 5.98
N VAL A 62 18.38 -25.55 6.38
CA VAL A 62 19.07 -26.77 6.79
C VAL A 62 18.49 -27.96 6.03
N PRO A 63 19.32 -28.88 5.51
CA PRO A 63 18.82 -30.13 4.92
C PRO A 63 17.93 -30.89 5.91
N GLY A 64 16.81 -31.44 5.45
CA GLY A 64 15.90 -32.21 6.29
C GLY A 64 16.10 -33.72 6.19
N THR A 65 15.66 -34.46 7.21
CA THR A 65 15.68 -35.92 7.21
C THR A 65 14.36 -36.53 6.76
N HIS A 66 13.23 -35.88 7.05
CA HIS A 66 11.88 -36.31 6.69
C HIS A 66 11.17 -35.38 5.70
N VAL A 67 11.76 -34.18 5.50
CA VAL A 67 11.38 -33.20 4.51
C VAL A 67 12.63 -32.86 3.70
N ARG A 68 12.48 -32.34 2.51
CA ARG A 68 13.63 -31.98 1.68
C ARG A 68 14.53 -30.93 2.33
N MET A 69 13.94 -29.99 3.04
CA MET A 69 14.66 -28.87 3.68
C MET A 69 13.83 -28.26 4.80
N PHE A 70 14.45 -27.99 5.92
CA PHE A 70 13.93 -27.08 6.93
C PHE A 70 14.34 -25.65 6.63
N VAL A 71 13.43 -24.71 6.88
CA VAL A 71 13.68 -23.27 6.81
C VAL A 71 13.25 -22.66 8.13
N PHE A 72 14.18 -22.04 8.83
CA PHE A 72 13.91 -21.38 10.11
C PHE A 72 13.84 -19.88 9.87
N THR A 73 12.76 -19.24 10.35
CA THR A 73 12.56 -17.79 10.23
C THR A 73 12.47 -17.15 11.60
N GLY A 74 13.22 -16.06 11.80
CA GLY A 74 13.36 -15.38 13.06
C GLY A 74 12.07 -14.66 13.49
N LEU A 75 11.62 -14.95 14.70
CA LEU A 75 10.46 -14.36 15.38
C LEU A 75 10.86 -13.23 16.37
N GLY A 76 12.17 -13.06 16.62
CA GLY A 76 12.65 -12.20 17.70
C GLY A 76 12.61 -12.90 19.07
N PRO A 77 12.46 -12.15 20.17
CA PRO A 77 12.42 -12.73 21.52
C PRO A 77 11.28 -13.75 21.66
N LYS A 78 11.58 -14.85 22.39
CA LYS A 78 10.59 -15.89 22.71
C LYS A 78 9.42 -15.30 23.48
N ALA A 79 8.21 -15.56 23.02
CA ALA A 79 6.97 -15.10 23.64
C ALA A 79 5.96 -16.26 23.75
N SER A 80 5.04 -16.13 24.72
CA SER A 80 3.91 -17.08 24.84
C SER A 80 2.91 -16.94 23.69
N GLN A 81 2.80 -15.71 23.14
CA GLN A 81 2.03 -15.38 21.96
C GLN A 81 2.76 -14.28 21.17
N TYR A 82 2.87 -14.47 19.88
CA TYR A 82 3.47 -13.50 18.96
C TYR A 82 2.41 -12.57 18.38
N SER A 83 2.78 -11.32 18.12
CA SER A 83 1.89 -10.39 17.43
C SER A 83 1.60 -10.89 16.00
N HIS A 84 0.43 -10.55 15.45
CA HIS A 84 0.08 -10.89 14.08
C HIS A 84 1.12 -10.36 13.09
N GLU A 85 1.68 -9.18 13.35
CA GLU A 85 2.70 -8.59 12.47
C GLU A 85 4.04 -9.33 12.57
N THR A 86 4.44 -9.82 13.75
CA THR A 86 5.63 -10.69 13.88
C THR A 86 5.49 -11.94 13.03
N LEU A 87 4.34 -12.62 13.10
CA LEU A 87 4.07 -13.82 12.30
C LEU A 87 4.01 -13.51 10.80
N ARG A 88 3.38 -12.41 10.42
CA ARG A 88 3.29 -11.95 9.03
C ARG A 88 4.67 -11.67 8.45
N ARG A 89 5.53 -10.94 9.18
CA ARG A 89 6.89 -10.61 8.76
C ARG A 89 7.77 -11.85 8.64
N ALA A 90 7.73 -12.74 9.60
CA ALA A 90 8.51 -13.98 9.59
C ALA A 90 8.14 -14.88 8.41
N ALA A 91 6.84 -15.07 8.17
CA ALA A 91 6.34 -15.82 7.02
C ALA A 91 6.78 -15.18 5.69
N GLY A 92 6.73 -13.86 5.61
CA GLY A 92 7.17 -13.11 4.42
C GLY A 92 8.66 -13.22 4.14
N ALA A 93 9.50 -13.11 5.18
CA ALA A 93 10.95 -13.27 5.06
C ALA A 93 11.32 -14.67 4.55
N ALA A 94 10.71 -15.71 5.13
CA ALA A 94 10.91 -17.09 4.67
C ALA A 94 10.46 -17.29 3.22
N SER A 95 9.30 -16.75 2.85
CA SER A 95 8.76 -16.87 1.49
C SER A 95 9.68 -16.21 0.45
N ARG A 96 10.20 -15.02 0.73
CA ARG A 96 11.20 -14.35 -0.13
C ARG A 96 12.47 -15.19 -0.29
N ALA A 97 12.97 -15.74 0.82
CA ALA A 97 14.19 -16.55 0.81
C ALA A 97 14.03 -17.87 0.05
N LEU A 98 12.79 -18.32 -0.16
CA LEU A 98 12.43 -19.54 -0.85
C LEU A 98 12.23 -19.38 -2.36
N ALA A 99 12.52 -18.23 -2.95
CA ALA A 99 12.54 -18.08 -4.40
C ALA A 99 13.42 -19.18 -5.05
N GLY A 100 12.91 -19.80 -6.12
CA GLY A 100 13.50 -20.97 -6.76
C GLY A 100 12.95 -22.32 -6.28
N ASN A 101 12.12 -22.35 -5.24
CA ASN A 101 11.42 -23.57 -4.80
C ASN A 101 9.96 -23.55 -5.29
N ALA A 102 9.43 -24.75 -5.60
CA ALA A 102 8.07 -24.86 -6.13
C ALA A 102 7.02 -24.69 -5.03
N SER A 103 7.23 -25.29 -3.86
CA SER A 103 6.27 -25.33 -2.76
C SER A 103 6.94 -25.28 -1.40
N ALA A 104 6.18 -24.82 -0.39
CA ALA A 104 6.59 -24.87 1.01
C ALA A 104 5.35 -24.94 1.93
N THR A 105 5.51 -25.64 3.04
CA THR A 105 4.55 -25.69 4.15
C THR A 105 5.06 -24.81 5.29
N PHE A 106 4.23 -23.92 5.80
CA PHE A 106 4.53 -22.98 6.88
C PHE A 106 3.85 -23.46 8.16
N SER A 107 4.62 -23.86 9.16
CA SER A 107 4.16 -24.25 10.50
C SER A 107 4.78 -23.29 11.52
N LEU A 108 4.21 -22.11 11.61
CA LEU A 108 4.58 -21.06 12.59
C LEU A 108 3.65 -21.17 13.82
N PRO A 109 4.01 -20.54 14.96
CA PRO A 109 3.21 -20.58 16.19
C PRO A 109 1.92 -19.74 16.07
N ALA A 110 0.99 -20.23 15.24
CA ALA A 110 -0.29 -19.63 14.92
C ALA A 110 -1.41 -20.60 15.30
N LYS A 111 -2.10 -20.33 16.43
CA LYS A 111 -3.14 -21.19 17.01
C LYS A 111 -4.56 -20.64 16.79
N SER A 112 -4.69 -19.34 16.65
CA SER A 112 -5.96 -18.65 16.40
C SER A 112 -6.15 -18.32 14.92
N LEU A 113 -7.39 -18.09 14.51
CA LEU A 113 -7.74 -17.72 13.15
C LEU A 113 -7.00 -16.45 12.67
N PRO A 114 -6.92 -15.34 13.47
CA PRO A 114 -6.16 -14.16 13.08
C PRO A 114 -4.67 -14.41 12.89
N GLU A 115 -4.05 -15.28 13.71
CA GLU A 115 -2.63 -15.65 13.56
C GLU A 115 -2.40 -16.47 12.28
N VAL A 116 -3.26 -17.44 11.99
CA VAL A 116 -3.23 -18.23 10.74
C VAL A 116 -3.38 -17.33 9.51
N ALA A 117 -4.31 -16.35 9.56
CA ALA A 117 -4.50 -15.37 8.51
C ALA A 117 -3.24 -14.50 8.31
N ALA A 118 -2.58 -14.08 9.40
CA ALA A 118 -1.36 -13.28 9.34
C ALA A 118 -0.20 -14.06 8.69
N VAL A 119 -0.02 -15.34 9.03
CA VAL A 119 0.99 -16.21 8.39
C VAL A 119 0.70 -16.36 6.89
N ALA A 120 -0.55 -16.62 6.52
CA ALA A 120 -0.95 -16.78 5.12
C ALA A 120 -0.71 -15.51 4.30
N GLU A 121 -1.12 -14.36 4.85
CA GLU A 121 -0.94 -13.06 4.21
C GLU A 121 0.54 -12.72 4.06
N GLY A 122 1.34 -12.91 5.11
CA GLY A 122 2.77 -12.65 5.08
C GLY A 122 3.52 -13.53 4.06
N ALA A 123 3.24 -14.84 4.06
CA ALA A 123 3.84 -15.77 3.12
C ALA A 123 3.47 -15.42 1.67
N ALA A 124 2.21 -15.07 1.41
CA ALA A 124 1.77 -14.62 0.10
C ALA A 124 2.48 -13.32 -0.32
N LEU A 125 2.45 -12.29 0.54
CA LEU A 125 3.07 -10.98 0.24
C LEU A 125 4.58 -11.09 0.00
N GLY A 126 5.27 -12.03 0.68
CA GLY A 126 6.70 -12.30 0.49
C GLY A 126 7.03 -13.01 -0.82
N ALA A 127 6.09 -13.69 -1.44
CA ALA A 127 6.26 -14.40 -2.72
C ALA A 127 6.13 -13.47 -3.95
N TYR A 128 6.37 -12.17 -3.78
CA TYR A 128 6.32 -11.20 -4.87
C TYR A 128 7.63 -11.12 -5.64
N SER A 129 7.53 -10.93 -6.95
CA SER A 129 8.66 -10.55 -7.80
C SER A 129 8.19 -9.71 -8.99
N PHE A 130 9.01 -8.74 -9.38
CA PHE A 130 8.77 -7.92 -10.56
C PHE A 130 9.86 -8.16 -11.60
N ILE A 131 9.50 -8.81 -12.71
CA ILE A 131 10.44 -9.22 -13.77
C ILE A 131 9.92 -8.87 -15.18
N GLU A 132 8.88 -8.03 -15.26
CA GLU A 132 8.18 -7.74 -16.52
C GLU A 132 9.14 -7.17 -17.58
N PHE A 133 10.05 -6.30 -17.17
CA PHE A 133 10.98 -5.60 -18.05
C PHE A 133 12.36 -6.25 -18.17
N ARG A 134 12.55 -7.47 -17.63
CA ARG A 134 13.79 -8.23 -17.84
C ARG A 134 13.78 -8.89 -19.21
N GLY A 135 14.83 -8.66 -20.01
CA GLY A 135 15.06 -9.28 -21.30
C GLY A 135 15.79 -10.63 -21.17
N SER A 136 17.03 -10.69 -21.65
CA SER A 136 17.86 -11.91 -21.66
C SER A 136 18.15 -12.50 -20.27
N THR A 137 18.21 -11.67 -19.23
CA THR A 137 18.44 -12.11 -17.83
C THR A 137 17.19 -12.64 -17.13
N LYS A 138 16.06 -12.73 -17.81
CA LYS A 138 14.80 -13.22 -17.21
C LYS A 138 14.90 -14.69 -16.80
N ALA A 139 15.66 -15.48 -17.54
CA ALA A 139 15.86 -16.90 -17.27
C ALA A 139 16.67 -17.16 -15.99
N ASP A 140 17.54 -16.22 -15.57
CA ASP A 140 18.36 -16.34 -14.36
C ASP A 140 17.58 -16.03 -13.09
N PHE A 141 16.36 -15.51 -13.23
CA PHE A 141 15.56 -15.08 -12.11
C PHE A 141 14.87 -16.27 -11.42
N LYS A 142 15.09 -16.38 -10.10
CA LYS A 142 14.45 -17.41 -9.28
C LYS A 142 12.98 -17.10 -9.07
N ALA A 143 12.10 -17.92 -9.62
CA ALA A 143 10.65 -17.75 -9.48
C ALA A 143 10.20 -17.85 -8.02
N PRO A 144 9.22 -17.07 -7.58
CA PRO A 144 8.60 -17.23 -6.26
C PRO A 144 7.94 -18.60 -6.10
N LEU A 145 7.62 -18.96 -4.84
CA LEU A 145 6.84 -20.16 -4.53
C LEU A 145 5.55 -20.21 -5.37
N LYS A 146 5.27 -21.34 -6.00
CA LYS A 146 4.01 -21.59 -6.72
C LYS A 146 2.89 -22.01 -5.78
N THR A 147 3.21 -22.79 -4.74
CA THR A 147 2.25 -23.25 -3.72
C THR A 147 2.78 -22.95 -2.33
N ILE A 148 1.93 -22.35 -1.52
CA ILE A 148 2.17 -22.04 -0.11
C ILE A 148 1.08 -22.73 0.69
N THR A 149 1.46 -23.67 1.56
CA THR A 149 0.54 -24.37 2.45
C THR A 149 0.73 -23.87 3.88
N ILE A 150 -0.33 -23.45 4.54
CA ILE A 150 -0.32 -23.08 5.96
C ILE A 150 -0.75 -24.31 6.76
N HIS A 151 0.12 -24.76 7.67
CA HIS A 151 -0.20 -25.86 8.57
C HIS A 151 -0.98 -25.33 9.77
N SER A 152 -2.18 -25.88 10.00
CA SER A 152 -3.00 -25.58 11.17
C SER A 152 -4.06 -26.65 11.40
N LYS A 153 -4.36 -26.93 12.67
CA LYS A 153 -5.49 -27.77 13.08
C LYS A 153 -6.86 -27.17 12.72
N LEU A 154 -6.91 -25.88 12.41
CA LEU A 154 -8.11 -25.19 11.93
C LEU A 154 -8.43 -25.46 10.46
N ALA A 155 -7.62 -26.24 9.73
CA ALA A 155 -7.70 -26.45 8.28
C ALA A 155 -9.06 -26.93 7.76
N THR A 156 -9.82 -27.63 8.58
CA THR A 156 -11.15 -28.14 8.20
C THR A 156 -12.27 -27.11 8.33
N THR A 157 -12.06 -26.02 9.09
CA THR A 157 -13.09 -25.00 9.36
C THR A 157 -13.36 -24.11 8.15
N ALA A 158 -14.61 -23.67 7.99
CA ALA A 158 -15.00 -22.72 6.93
C ALA A 158 -14.29 -21.37 7.09
N ASP A 159 -14.15 -20.90 8.33
CA ASP A 159 -13.53 -19.60 8.63
C ASP A 159 -12.04 -19.58 8.27
N ALA A 160 -11.31 -20.66 8.52
CA ALA A 160 -9.91 -20.75 8.12
C ALA A 160 -9.75 -20.74 6.58
N LYS A 161 -10.63 -21.44 5.86
CA LYS A 161 -10.64 -21.42 4.39
C LYS A 161 -10.99 -20.02 3.86
N ALA A 162 -11.94 -19.34 4.49
CA ALA A 162 -12.27 -17.95 4.15
C ALA A 162 -11.09 -17.01 4.40
N ALA A 163 -10.38 -17.14 5.53
CA ALA A 163 -9.19 -16.35 5.84
C ALA A 163 -8.05 -16.55 4.82
N ILE A 164 -7.82 -17.80 4.37
CA ILE A 164 -6.86 -18.08 3.29
C ILE A 164 -7.28 -17.45 1.97
N SER A 165 -8.56 -17.50 1.62
CA SER A 165 -9.10 -16.86 0.42
C SER A 165 -8.94 -15.31 0.47
N ARG A 166 -9.25 -14.70 1.64
CA ARG A 166 -9.02 -13.28 1.89
C ARG A 166 -7.54 -12.91 1.71
N ALA A 167 -6.63 -13.66 2.33
CA ALA A 167 -5.19 -13.42 2.21
C ALA A 167 -4.72 -13.47 0.75
N ALA A 168 -5.26 -14.41 -0.05
CA ALA A 168 -4.96 -14.50 -1.49
C ALA A 168 -5.45 -13.27 -2.26
N ILE A 169 -6.66 -12.79 -1.99
CA ILE A 169 -7.23 -11.59 -2.63
C ILE A 169 -6.41 -10.34 -2.26
N VAL A 170 -6.12 -10.14 -0.97
CA VAL A 170 -5.32 -9.01 -0.50
C VAL A 170 -3.92 -9.03 -1.12
N ALA A 171 -3.25 -10.19 -1.15
CA ALA A 171 -1.95 -10.32 -1.79
C ALA A 171 -2.01 -10.02 -3.30
N LYS A 172 -3.04 -10.50 -4.01
CA LYS A 172 -3.26 -10.24 -5.44
C LYS A 172 -3.28 -8.74 -5.75
N TYR A 173 -4.03 -7.98 -4.97
CA TYR A 173 -4.16 -6.55 -5.21
C TYR A 173 -2.98 -5.73 -4.67
N THR A 174 -2.30 -6.20 -3.62
CA THR A 174 -1.02 -5.64 -3.20
C THR A 174 0.04 -5.82 -4.30
N TYR A 175 0.07 -6.97 -4.99
CA TYR A 175 0.95 -7.19 -6.14
C TYR A 175 0.64 -6.21 -7.27
N LEU A 176 -0.64 -5.99 -7.59
CA LEU A 176 -1.04 -5.00 -8.59
C LEU A 176 -0.52 -3.59 -8.24
N VAL A 177 -0.64 -3.16 -6.99
CA VAL A 177 -0.09 -1.87 -6.53
C VAL A 177 1.42 -1.84 -6.73
N ARG A 178 2.14 -2.88 -6.29
CA ARG A 178 3.59 -2.99 -6.47
C ARG A 178 4.00 -2.98 -7.94
N ASP A 179 3.27 -3.68 -8.80
CA ASP A 179 3.52 -3.72 -10.24
C ASP A 179 3.34 -2.35 -10.88
N LEU A 180 2.27 -1.61 -10.52
CA LEU A 180 2.05 -0.25 -10.99
C LEU A 180 3.21 0.67 -10.59
N ILE A 181 3.62 0.65 -9.31
CA ILE A 181 4.70 1.48 -8.78
C ILE A 181 6.05 1.14 -9.43
N ASN A 182 6.32 -0.15 -9.66
CA ASN A 182 7.59 -0.59 -10.24
C ASN A 182 7.66 -0.39 -11.76
N THR A 183 6.53 -0.22 -12.42
CA THR A 183 6.47 -0.01 -13.88
C THR A 183 7.18 1.30 -14.24
N PRO A 184 8.14 1.29 -15.19
CA PRO A 184 8.84 2.50 -15.61
C PRO A 184 7.89 3.55 -16.18
N PRO A 185 8.16 4.86 -16.01
CA PRO A 185 7.27 5.95 -16.45
C PRO A 185 7.09 5.97 -17.98
N SER A 186 8.04 5.47 -18.74
CA SER A 186 7.88 5.26 -20.21
C SER A 186 6.75 4.27 -20.57
N HIS A 187 6.28 3.47 -19.61
CA HIS A 187 5.22 2.48 -19.79
C HIS A 187 3.98 2.78 -18.93
N LEU A 188 4.13 3.57 -17.88
CA LEU A 188 3.02 3.96 -17.00
C LEU A 188 2.77 5.47 -17.05
N THR A 189 2.02 5.90 -18.07
CA THR A 189 1.51 7.26 -18.23
C THR A 189 0.09 7.36 -17.64
N PRO A 190 -0.48 8.59 -17.46
CA PRO A 190 -1.87 8.73 -17.03
C PRO A 190 -2.86 7.89 -17.84
N ALA A 191 -2.71 7.87 -19.16
CA ALA A 191 -3.60 7.10 -20.05
C ALA A 191 -3.40 5.58 -19.91
N SER A 192 -2.16 5.08 -19.81
CA SER A 192 -1.91 3.63 -19.66
C SER A 192 -2.33 3.12 -18.29
N PHE A 193 -2.20 3.93 -17.24
CA PHE A 193 -2.73 3.62 -15.89
C PHE A 193 -4.25 3.40 -15.94
N THR A 194 -5.00 4.34 -16.51
CA THR A 194 -6.47 4.22 -16.61
C THR A 194 -6.89 2.99 -17.42
N LYS A 195 -6.20 2.71 -18.54
CA LYS A 195 -6.44 1.51 -19.37
C LYS A 195 -6.17 0.21 -18.59
N LYS A 196 -5.08 0.15 -17.83
CA LYS A 196 -4.72 -1.02 -17.01
C LYS A 196 -5.76 -1.25 -15.92
N MET A 197 -6.18 -0.21 -15.21
CA MET A 197 -7.21 -0.32 -14.17
C MET A 197 -8.60 -0.68 -14.72
N ALA A 198 -8.99 -0.15 -15.85
CA ALA A 198 -10.25 -0.55 -16.53
C ALA A 198 -10.24 -2.05 -16.90
N ALA A 199 -9.09 -2.57 -17.36
CA ALA A 199 -8.93 -4.00 -17.63
C ALA A 199 -9.03 -4.84 -16.35
N VAL A 200 -8.43 -4.39 -15.24
CA VAL A 200 -8.52 -5.05 -13.92
C VAL A 200 -9.95 -5.09 -13.44
N VAL A 201 -10.69 -3.99 -13.50
CA VAL A 201 -12.11 -3.92 -13.13
C VAL A 201 -12.95 -4.87 -13.99
N LYS A 202 -12.72 -4.91 -15.29
CA LYS A 202 -13.39 -5.84 -16.20
C LYS A 202 -13.12 -7.30 -15.81
N ALA A 203 -11.87 -7.64 -15.51
CA ALA A 203 -11.48 -8.99 -15.10
C ALA A 203 -12.11 -9.40 -13.75
N ALA A 204 -12.34 -8.44 -12.84
CA ALA A 204 -13.03 -8.65 -11.57
C ALA A 204 -14.56 -8.72 -11.69
N GLY A 205 -15.11 -8.78 -12.92
CA GLY A 205 -16.54 -8.93 -13.21
C GLY A 205 -17.27 -7.64 -13.58
N GLY A 206 -16.62 -6.48 -13.49
CA GLY A 206 -17.19 -5.19 -13.87
C GLY A 206 -18.54 -4.93 -13.20
N SER A 207 -19.54 -4.47 -13.95
CA SER A 207 -20.89 -4.14 -13.44
C SER A 207 -21.60 -5.33 -12.79
N LYS A 208 -21.30 -6.56 -13.19
CA LYS A 208 -21.85 -7.77 -12.54
C LYS A 208 -21.42 -7.92 -11.10
N SER A 209 -20.25 -7.40 -10.75
CA SER A 209 -19.69 -7.37 -9.40
C SER A 209 -19.93 -6.03 -8.68
N GLY A 210 -20.79 -5.14 -9.23
CA GLY A 210 -21.06 -3.84 -8.65
C GLY A 210 -20.00 -2.77 -8.93
N LEU A 211 -19.01 -3.06 -9.77
CA LEU A 211 -17.93 -2.15 -10.14
C LEU A 211 -18.29 -1.36 -11.41
N LYS A 212 -17.99 -0.05 -11.40
CA LYS A 212 -18.09 0.82 -12.58
C LYS A 212 -16.81 1.62 -12.73
N VAL A 213 -16.46 1.99 -13.95
CA VAL A 213 -15.31 2.83 -14.28
C VAL A 213 -15.76 4.02 -15.10
N GLN A 214 -15.28 5.20 -14.75
CA GLN A 214 -15.40 6.41 -15.54
C GLN A 214 -14.03 7.07 -15.65
N ILE A 215 -13.72 7.60 -16.82
CA ILE A 215 -12.44 8.25 -17.11
C ILE A 215 -12.73 9.58 -17.78
N TRP A 216 -12.15 10.65 -17.28
CA TRP A 216 -12.13 11.97 -17.92
C TRP A 216 -10.80 12.16 -18.62
N ASP A 217 -10.86 12.53 -19.88
CA ASP A 217 -9.69 12.97 -20.64
C ASP A 217 -9.36 14.44 -20.40
N GLU A 218 -8.26 14.92 -20.94
CA GLU A 218 -7.79 16.31 -20.78
C GLU A 218 -8.80 17.36 -21.29
N LYS A 219 -9.59 17.04 -22.30
CA LYS A 219 -10.61 17.95 -22.84
C LYS A 219 -11.79 18.08 -21.88
N GLN A 220 -12.23 16.95 -21.34
CA GLN A 220 -13.30 16.89 -20.35
C GLN A 220 -12.86 17.54 -19.03
N LEU A 221 -11.63 17.31 -18.60
CA LEU A 221 -11.05 17.96 -17.40
C LEU A 221 -11.04 19.48 -17.58
N LYS A 222 -10.53 19.98 -18.70
CA LYS A 222 -10.48 21.41 -18.98
C LYS A 222 -11.88 22.04 -19.05
N SER A 223 -12.83 21.39 -19.74
CA SER A 223 -14.20 21.93 -19.90
C SER A 223 -15.00 21.93 -18.59
N GLN A 224 -14.63 21.08 -17.63
CA GLN A 224 -15.30 20.97 -16.32
C GLN A 224 -14.56 21.71 -15.20
N GLY A 225 -13.45 22.41 -15.48
CA GLY A 225 -12.77 23.27 -14.52
C GLY A 225 -11.85 22.56 -13.53
N PHE A 226 -11.22 21.44 -13.91
CA PHE A 226 -10.22 20.74 -13.10
C PHE A 226 -8.83 21.39 -13.25
N GLY A 227 -8.68 22.61 -12.71
CA GLY A 227 -7.48 23.40 -12.91
C GLY A 227 -6.23 22.86 -12.22
N GLY A 228 -6.38 22.12 -11.11
CA GLY A 228 -5.27 21.45 -10.43
C GLY A 228 -4.68 20.34 -11.30
N ILE A 229 -5.52 19.43 -11.80
CA ILE A 229 -5.07 18.29 -12.64
C ILE A 229 -4.51 18.80 -13.98
N ILE A 230 -5.17 19.76 -14.62
CA ILE A 230 -4.71 20.37 -15.88
C ILE A 230 -3.42 21.14 -15.67
N GLY A 231 -3.35 22.00 -14.65
CA GLY A 231 -2.18 22.84 -14.37
C GLY A 231 -0.92 22.01 -14.14
N VAL A 232 -1.03 20.90 -13.40
CA VAL A 232 0.11 20.01 -13.19
C VAL A 232 0.49 19.25 -14.46
N GLY A 233 -0.50 18.73 -15.20
CA GLY A 233 -0.26 17.85 -16.34
C GLY A 233 0.03 18.54 -17.66
N GLN A 234 -0.18 19.87 -17.78
CA GLN A 234 -0.09 20.58 -19.07
C GLN A 234 1.34 20.67 -19.63
N GLY A 235 2.34 20.51 -18.78
CA GLY A 235 3.75 20.52 -19.20
C GLY A 235 4.23 19.21 -19.82
N SER A 236 3.43 18.14 -19.75
CA SER A 236 3.80 16.83 -20.28
C SER A 236 3.18 16.55 -21.65
N ALA A 237 3.91 15.79 -22.48
CA ALA A 237 3.38 15.19 -23.70
C ALA A 237 2.36 14.08 -23.42
N ASN A 238 2.28 13.58 -22.18
CA ASN A 238 1.32 12.59 -21.71
C ASN A 238 0.15 13.30 -21.00
N PRO A 239 -1.01 13.54 -21.67
CA PRO A 239 -2.09 14.34 -21.11
C PRO A 239 -2.67 13.73 -19.82
N PRO A 240 -3.10 14.57 -18.87
CA PRO A 240 -3.64 14.11 -17.59
C PRO A 240 -4.99 13.40 -17.76
N ARG A 241 -5.36 12.64 -16.74
CA ARG A 241 -6.63 11.90 -16.64
C ARG A 241 -7.19 11.99 -15.22
N LEU A 242 -8.51 11.87 -15.09
CA LEU A 242 -9.15 11.54 -13.82
C LEU A 242 -9.82 10.18 -13.97
N LEU A 243 -9.46 9.24 -13.12
CA LEU A 243 -10.07 7.92 -13.05
C LEU A 243 -11.00 7.86 -11.84
N HIS A 244 -12.22 7.41 -12.06
CA HIS A 244 -13.18 7.06 -11.00
C HIS A 244 -13.55 5.58 -11.12
N ILE A 245 -13.38 4.84 -10.04
CA ILE A 245 -13.85 3.47 -9.91
C ILE A 245 -14.84 3.44 -8.74
N SER A 246 -16.09 3.12 -8.99
CA SER A 246 -17.09 2.97 -7.94
C SER A 246 -17.44 1.50 -7.73
N TYR A 247 -17.67 1.14 -6.47
CA TYR A 247 -18.23 -0.13 -6.06
C TYR A 247 -19.48 0.09 -5.22
N THR A 248 -20.55 -0.63 -5.59
CA THR A 248 -21.78 -0.67 -4.79
C THR A 248 -22.18 -2.14 -4.61
N PRO A 249 -22.26 -2.64 -3.37
CA PRO A 249 -22.67 -4.02 -3.10
C PRO A 249 -24.14 -4.24 -3.48
N LYS A 250 -24.52 -5.50 -3.72
CA LYS A 250 -25.90 -5.87 -4.04
C LYS A 250 -26.86 -5.79 -2.86
N GLY A 251 -26.33 -5.78 -1.64
CA GLY A 251 -27.10 -5.75 -0.41
C GLY A 251 -27.23 -4.35 0.20
N LYS A 252 -27.58 -4.33 1.50
CA LYS A 252 -27.61 -3.08 2.28
C LYS A 252 -26.19 -2.52 2.40
N VAL A 253 -26.04 -1.25 2.05
CA VAL A 253 -24.77 -0.52 2.25
C VAL A 253 -24.66 -0.11 3.70
N ALA A 254 -23.63 -0.58 4.41
CA ALA A 254 -23.38 -0.24 5.79
C ALA A 254 -22.73 1.15 5.91
N LYS A 255 -21.70 1.42 5.08
CA LYS A 255 -20.94 2.67 5.03
C LYS A 255 -20.64 3.08 3.61
N ARG A 256 -20.40 4.37 3.39
CA ARG A 256 -19.99 4.96 2.12
C ARG A 256 -18.69 5.75 2.32
N TYR A 257 -17.63 5.37 1.62
CA TYR A 257 -16.36 6.10 1.66
C TYR A 257 -15.97 6.59 0.27
N ALA A 258 -15.34 7.76 0.24
CA ALA A 258 -14.56 8.18 -0.92
C ALA A 258 -13.07 7.98 -0.62
N PHE A 259 -12.36 7.31 -1.53
CA PHE A 259 -10.91 7.17 -1.48
C PHE A 259 -10.30 8.01 -2.61
N VAL A 260 -9.38 8.91 -2.28
CA VAL A 260 -8.72 9.78 -3.26
C VAL A 260 -7.22 9.47 -3.23
N GLY A 261 -6.63 9.17 -4.37
CA GLY A 261 -5.21 8.78 -4.41
C GLY A 261 -4.38 9.64 -5.33
N LYS A 262 -3.30 10.27 -4.81
CA LYS A 262 -2.34 11.00 -5.63
C LYS A 262 -1.81 10.12 -6.75
N GLY A 263 -1.87 10.62 -8.00
CA GLY A 263 -1.55 9.87 -9.20
C GLY A 263 -0.53 10.55 -10.10
N ILE A 264 0.57 11.07 -9.56
CA ILE A 264 1.64 11.66 -10.36
C ILE A 264 2.50 10.53 -10.92
N THR A 265 2.32 10.22 -12.21
CA THR A 265 2.96 9.06 -12.85
C THR A 265 4.47 9.21 -12.98
N PHE A 266 4.96 10.44 -13.04
CA PHE A 266 6.35 10.82 -12.83
C PHE A 266 6.43 12.28 -12.40
N ASP A 267 7.28 12.58 -11.42
CA ASP A 267 7.44 13.92 -10.87
C ASP A 267 8.88 14.41 -11.01
N THR A 268 9.07 15.38 -11.91
CA THR A 268 10.35 16.08 -12.05
C THR A 268 10.44 17.33 -11.15
N GLY A 269 9.34 17.74 -10.51
CA GLY A 269 9.19 19.03 -9.87
C GLY A 269 8.71 20.15 -10.82
N GLY A 270 8.47 19.84 -12.10
CA GLY A 270 8.13 20.85 -13.09
C GLY A 270 9.26 21.86 -13.25
N LEU A 271 8.95 23.17 -13.28
CA LEU A 271 9.96 24.25 -13.34
C LEU A 271 10.75 24.43 -12.04
N ALA A 272 10.28 23.90 -10.91
CA ALA A 272 11.05 23.76 -9.66
C ALA A 272 11.80 22.42 -9.63
N LEU A 273 12.65 22.20 -10.66
CA LEU A 273 13.26 20.91 -10.99
C LEU A 273 13.99 20.29 -9.80
N LYS A 274 13.63 19.03 -9.51
CA LYS A 274 14.28 18.21 -8.48
C LYS A 274 15.76 17.94 -8.83
N PRO A 275 16.62 17.72 -7.82
CA PRO A 275 17.95 17.17 -8.06
C PRO A 275 17.88 15.84 -8.82
N ALA A 276 18.87 15.57 -9.68
CA ALA A 276 18.92 14.32 -10.45
C ALA A 276 19.00 13.07 -9.52
N ALA A 277 19.72 13.19 -8.40
CA ALA A 277 19.84 12.11 -7.43
C ALA A 277 18.48 11.83 -6.74
N GLY A 278 17.99 10.61 -6.88
CA GLY A 278 16.70 10.17 -6.31
C GLY A 278 15.49 10.46 -7.22
N MET A 279 15.66 11.18 -8.33
CA MET A 279 14.54 11.46 -9.25
C MET A 279 13.99 10.17 -9.89
N GLU A 280 14.80 9.13 -10.06
CA GLU A 280 14.38 7.82 -10.57
C GLU A 280 13.32 7.14 -9.70
N ALA A 281 13.28 7.45 -8.40
CA ALA A 281 12.27 6.95 -7.49
C ALA A 281 10.91 7.65 -7.67
N MET A 282 10.85 8.79 -8.36
CA MET A 282 9.63 9.58 -8.57
C MET A 282 8.59 8.89 -9.46
N LYS A 283 8.91 7.75 -10.08
CA LYS A 283 7.92 6.84 -10.66
C LYS A 283 6.94 6.28 -9.62
N SER A 284 7.30 6.33 -8.33
CA SER A 284 6.46 5.88 -7.22
C SER A 284 5.43 6.93 -6.76
N ASP A 285 5.46 8.13 -7.34
CA ASP A 285 4.65 9.27 -6.90
C ASP A 285 3.14 9.14 -7.26
N MET A 286 2.76 8.02 -7.81
CA MET A 286 1.40 7.57 -8.08
C MET A 286 0.94 6.43 -7.15
N SER A 287 1.66 6.16 -6.07
CA SER A 287 1.36 5.06 -5.14
C SER A 287 -0.01 5.20 -4.48
N GLY A 288 -0.45 6.43 -4.18
CA GLY A 288 -1.78 6.70 -3.66
C GLY A 288 -2.88 6.25 -4.62
N ALA A 289 -2.79 6.67 -5.89
CA ALA A 289 -3.74 6.27 -6.94
C ALA A 289 -3.75 4.74 -7.13
N ALA A 290 -2.59 4.10 -7.12
CA ALA A 290 -2.49 2.65 -7.22
C ALA A 290 -3.17 1.95 -6.03
N ALA A 291 -2.93 2.41 -4.80
CA ALA A 291 -3.50 1.84 -3.58
C ALA A 291 -5.03 1.94 -3.55
N VAL A 292 -5.60 3.14 -3.78
CA VAL A 292 -7.06 3.34 -3.73
C VAL A 292 -7.78 2.62 -4.87
N SER A 293 -7.20 2.63 -6.08
CA SER A 293 -7.78 1.95 -7.24
C SER A 293 -7.76 0.43 -7.09
N ALA A 294 -6.71 -0.14 -6.51
CA ALA A 294 -6.64 -1.58 -6.25
C ALA A 294 -7.52 -1.98 -5.04
N ALA A 295 -7.59 -1.14 -4.00
CA ALA A 295 -8.40 -1.41 -2.81
C ALA A 295 -9.89 -1.55 -3.14
N VAL A 296 -10.47 -0.66 -3.96
CA VAL A 296 -11.89 -0.75 -4.34
C VAL A 296 -12.19 -2.06 -5.07
N VAL A 297 -11.26 -2.56 -5.90
CA VAL A 297 -11.47 -3.84 -6.61
C VAL A 297 -11.31 -5.02 -5.65
N ALA A 298 -10.37 -4.96 -4.70
CA ALA A 298 -10.23 -5.96 -3.64
C ALA A 298 -11.50 -6.04 -2.77
N ILE A 299 -12.04 -4.90 -2.35
CA ILE A 299 -13.27 -4.77 -1.58
C ILE A 299 -14.46 -5.41 -2.32
N ALA A 300 -14.56 -5.16 -3.63
CA ALA A 300 -15.58 -5.76 -4.48
C ALA A 300 -15.44 -7.29 -4.63
N GLU A 301 -14.20 -7.80 -4.80
CA GLU A 301 -13.93 -9.23 -4.90
C GLU A 301 -14.19 -9.95 -3.55
N LEU A 302 -13.95 -9.26 -2.43
CA LEU A 302 -14.32 -9.71 -1.09
C LEU A 302 -15.83 -9.57 -0.81
N LYS A 303 -16.59 -8.89 -1.67
CA LYS A 303 -18.05 -8.67 -1.54
C LYS A 303 -18.44 -7.97 -0.24
N LEU A 304 -17.65 -7.00 0.19
CA LEU A 304 -17.92 -6.26 1.43
C LEU A 304 -19.15 -5.36 1.28
N ASN A 305 -19.90 -5.15 2.37
CA ASN A 305 -21.17 -4.40 2.38
C ASN A 305 -20.97 -2.87 2.50
N VAL A 306 -19.93 -2.35 1.88
CA VAL A 306 -19.60 -0.92 1.84
C VAL A 306 -19.62 -0.40 0.42
N ALA A 307 -20.05 0.82 0.21
CA ALA A 307 -19.94 1.50 -1.07
C ALA A 307 -18.65 2.33 -1.09
N ILE A 308 -17.88 2.23 -2.16
CA ILE A 308 -16.61 2.95 -2.32
C ILE A 308 -16.62 3.71 -3.64
N ASP A 309 -16.22 4.98 -3.57
CA ASP A 309 -15.90 5.82 -4.72
C ASP A 309 -14.39 6.12 -4.70
N ALA A 310 -13.60 5.43 -5.54
CA ALA A 310 -12.16 5.63 -5.64
C ALA A 310 -11.82 6.58 -6.78
N TRP A 311 -11.09 7.66 -6.47
CA TRP A 311 -10.71 8.73 -7.37
C TRP A 311 -9.19 8.79 -7.51
N ALA A 312 -8.69 8.76 -8.73
CA ALA A 312 -7.26 8.87 -9.03
C ALA A 312 -7.04 10.02 -10.03
N PRO A 313 -6.69 11.22 -9.55
CA PRO A 313 -6.21 12.31 -10.39
C PRO A 313 -4.80 11.97 -10.88
N LEU A 314 -4.65 11.80 -12.18
CA LEU A 314 -3.43 11.32 -12.83
C LEU A 314 -2.82 12.43 -13.67
N ALA A 315 -1.56 12.77 -13.40
CA ALA A 315 -0.78 13.73 -14.18
C ALA A 315 0.69 13.30 -14.23
N GLU A 316 1.45 13.85 -15.13
CA GLU A 316 2.90 13.75 -15.19
C GLU A 316 3.45 15.17 -15.08
N ASN A 317 4.26 15.46 -14.04
CA ASN A 317 4.80 16.79 -13.77
C ASN A 317 6.14 16.98 -14.46
N MET A 318 6.14 17.69 -15.58
CA MET A 318 7.31 17.86 -16.45
C MET A 318 7.64 19.32 -16.71
N PRO A 319 8.93 19.69 -16.84
CA PRO A 319 9.33 21.01 -17.30
C PRO A 319 9.14 21.12 -18.81
N SER A 320 8.49 22.19 -19.27
CA SER A 320 8.35 22.53 -20.68
C SER A 320 7.95 24.00 -20.84
N ASP A 321 7.77 24.45 -22.06
CA ASP A 321 7.27 25.78 -22.40
C ASP A 321 5.79 25.99 -22.02
N THR A 322 5.04 24.88 -21.85
CA THR A 322 3.64 24.91 -21.41
C THR A 322 3.45 24.60 -19.93
N ALA A 323 4.52 24.31 -19.18
CA ALA A 323 4.45 23.98 -17.77
C ALA A 323 3.95 25.16 -16.93
N THR A 324 3.25 24.86 -15.83
CA THR A 324 2.84 25.84 -14.83
C THR A 324 4.07 26.51 -14.22
N ARG A 325 4.07 27.86 -14.18
CA ARG A 325 5.17 28.68 -13.68
C ARG A 325 4.92 29.07 -12.22
N PRO A 326 5.95 29.30 -11.43
CA PRO A 326 5.79 30.02 -10.17
C PRO A 326 5.05 31.35 -10.38
N SER A 327 4.08 31.65 -9.50
CA SER A 327 3.12 32.75 -9.55
C SER A 327 1.94 32.60 -10.54
N ASP A 328 1.84 31.53 -11.30
CA ASP A 328 0.60 31.24 -12.02
C ASP A 328 -0.54 30.96 -11.01
N ILE A 329 -1.75 31.40 -11.34
CA ILE A 329 -2.95 31.14 -10.55
C ILE A 329 -3.80 30.12 -11.29
N ILE A 330 -4.17 29.05 -10.59
CA ILE A 330 -5.06 28.02 -11.11
C ILE A 330 -6.38 28.04 -10.34
N THR A 331 -7.47 27.64 -11.01
CA THR A 331 -8.77 27.48 -10.37
C THR A 331 -9.06 26.01 -10.15
N ILE A 332 -9.14 25.58 -8.90
CA ILE A 332 -9.49 24.21 -8.52
C ILE A 332 -10.97 23.95 -8.85
N PHE A 333 -11.32 22.70 -9.13
CA PHE A 333 -12.71 22.27 -9.30
C PHE A 333 -13.57 22.77 -8.13
N GLY A 334 -14.65 23.49 -8.44
CA GLY A 334 -15.49 24.14 -7.41
C GLY A 334 -15.21 25.63 -7.19
N GLY A 335 -14.17 26.20 -7.84
CA GLY A 335 -13.99 27.64 -7.98
C GLY A 335 -12.93 28.29 -7.09
N LYS A 336 -12.37 27.61 -6.08
CA LYS A 336 -11.24 28.15 -5.30
C LYS A 336 -10.02 28.36 -6.17
N THR A 337 -9.35 29.52 -6.00
CA THR A 337 -8.13 29.86 -6.70
C THR A 337 -6.89 29.57 -5.86
N VAL A 338 -5.83 29.09 -6.50
CA VAL A 338 -4.56 28.76 -5.85
C VAL A 338 -3.41 29.39 -6.61
N GLU A 339 -2.61 30.19 -5.92
CA GLU A 339 -1.32 30.69 -6.44
C GLU A 339 -0.28 29.56 -6.34
N VAL A 340 0.29 29.16 -7.47
CA VAL A 340 1.32 28.14 -7.53
C VAL A 340 2.69 28.78 -7.32
N LEU A 341 3.16 28.84 -6.08
CA LEU A 341 4.49 29.35 -5.77
C LEU A 341 5.59 28.31 -6.01
N ASN A 342 5.26 27.04 -5.88
CA ASN A 342 6.18 25.93 -6.11
C ASN A 342 5.52 24.82 -6.95
N PRO A 343 5.89 24.64 -8.23
CA PRO A 343 5.39 23.56 -9.07
C PRO A 343 5.74 22.14 -8.57
N ASP A 344 6.70 21.98 -7.65
CA ASP A 344 7.05 20.70 -6.99
C ASP A 344 6.12 20.37 -5.79
N ALA A 345 5.14 21.22 -5.52
CA ALA A 345 4.04 20.97 -4.60
C ALA A 345 2.74 20.69 -5.39
N GLU A 346 2.81 19.84 -6.37
CA GLU A 346 1.80 19.52 -7.39
C GLU A 346 0.77 18.52 -6.88
N GLY A 347 1.18 17.58 -6.02
CA GLY A 347 0.33 16.49 -5.53
C GLY A 347 -0.91 17.01 -4.82
N ARG A 348 -0.77 18.07 -4.01
CA ARG A 348 -1.90 18.68 -3.32
C ARG A 348 -2.88 19.39 -4.26
N LEU A 349 -2.41 19.85 -5.42
CA LEU A 349 -3.25 20.50 -6.43
C LEU A 349 -4.17 19.51 -7.13
N VAL A 350 -3.63 18.37 -7.56
CA VAL A 350 -4.44 17.31 -8.18
C VAL A 350 -5.39 16.67 -7.18
N LEU A 351 -4.95 16.54 -5.90
CA LEU A 351 -5.81 16.04 -4.82
C LEU A 351 -6.96 17.00 -4.52
N ALA A 352 -6.73 18.31 -4.50
CA ALA A 352 -7.77 19.30 -4.28
C ALA A 352 -8.92 19.17 -5.27
N ASP A 353 -8.63 19.07 -6.57
CA ASP A 353 -9.65 18.80 -7.60
C ASP A 353 -10.45 17.53 -7.31
N ALA A 354 -9.76 16.44 -6.99
CA ALA A 354 -10.40 15.15 -6.78
C ALA A 354 -11.20 15.09 -5.46
N LEU A 355 -10.73 15.73 -4.38
CA LEU A 355 -11.46 15.87 -3.12
C LEU A 355 -12.76 16.63 -3.31
N MET A 356 -12.72 17.78 -3.99
CA MET A 356 -13.91 18.57 -4.31
C MET A 356 -14.87 17.79 -5.22
N LYS A 357 -14.35 17.07 -6.22
CA LYS A 357 -15.16 16.25 -7.12
C LYS A 357 -15.84 15.10 -6.37
N ALA A 358 -15.14 14.39 -5.52
CA ALA A 358 -15.68 13.28 -4.75
C ALA A 358 -16.90 13.71 -3.90
N GLN A 359 -16.80 14.86 -3.25
CA GLN A 359 -17.87 15.45 -2.44
C GLN A 359 -19.08 15.91 -3.29
N SER A 360 -18.84 16.39 -4.52
CA SER A 360 -19.90 16.87 -5.40
C SER A 360 -20.79 15.74 -5.96
N VAL A 361 -20.27 14.51 -6.04
CA VAL A 361 -21.00 13.36 -6.60
C VAL A 361 -21.84 12.66 -5.55
N ASN A 362 -21.41 12.64 -4.30
CA ASN A 362 -22.11 11.93 -3.25
C ASN A 362 -22.14 12.75 -1.97
N SER A 363 -23.30 13.28 -1.64
CA SER A 363 -23.51 14.12 -0.44
C SER A 363 -23.69 13.31 0.86
N LYS A 364 -23.65 11.99 0.81
CA LYS A 364 -23.88 11.10 1.98
C LYS A 364 -22.67 10.18 2.19
N LEU A 365 -21.48 10.76 2.25
CA LEU A 365 -20.28 10.03 2.62
C LEU A 365 -20.18 9.91 4.15
N ASP A 366 -19.81 8.74 4.63
CA ASP A 366 -19.43 8.50 6.04
C ASP A 366 -17.97 8.91 6.31
N GLY A 367 -17.19 9.14 5.27
CA GLY A 367 -15.82 9.65 5.36
C GLY A 367 -15.14 9.71 3.99
N ILE A 368 -14.13 10.57 3.92
CA ILE A 368 -13.24 10.69 2.76
C ILE A 368 -11.79 10.47 3.23
N ILE A 369 -11.06 9.66 2.50
CA ILE A 369 -9.67 9.32 2.80
C ILE A 369 -8.82 9.62 1.57
N ASP A 370 -7.84 10.48 1.70
CA ASP A 370 -6.85 10.64 0.66
C ASP A 370 -5.51 9.97 1.02
N VAL A 371 -4.83 9.46 0.01
CA VAL A 371 -3.58 8.72 0.12
C VAL A 371 -2.57 9.33 -0.86
N ALA A 372 -1.45 9.79 -0.35
CA ALA A 372 -0.47 10.47 -1.17
C ALA A 372 0.98 10.29 -0.72
N THR A 373 1.87 10.16 -1.66
CA THR A 373 3.30 10.42 -1.52
C THR A 373 3.51 11.93 -1.55
N LEU A 374 3.15 12.61 -0.43
CA LEU A 374 2.94 14.04 -0.51
C LEU A 374 4.16 14.86 -0.16
N THR A 375 4.87 14.51 0.93
CA THR A 375 5.90 15.41 1.44
C THR A 375 7.20 14.70 1.80
N GLY A 376 8.33 15.28 1.41
CA GLY A 376 9.63 14.88 1.95
C GLY A 376 9.74 15.13 3.47
N ALA A 377 8.97 16.08 4.00
CA ALA A 377 8.91 16.36 5.43
C ALA A 377 8.35 15.17 6.25
N GLN A 378 7.45 14.38 5.68
CA GLN A 378 6.97 13.12 6.28
C GLN A 378 8.15 12.14 6.48
N VAL A 379 8.99 11.98 5.45
CA VAL A 379 10.17 11.09 5.51
C VAL A 379 11.15 11.55 6.57
N VAL A 380 11.38 12.86 6.69
CA VAL A 380 12.26 13.45 7.71
C VAL A 380 11.71 13.23 9.12
N ALA A 381 10.39 13.36 9.31
CA ALA A 381 9.77 13.25 10.63
C ALA A 381 9.57 11.80 11.10
N LEU A 382 9.14 10.89 10.22
CA LEU A 382 8.71 9.54 10.58
C LEU A 382 9.56 8.43 9.94
N GLY A 383 10.51 8.77 9.08
CA GLY A 383 11.36 7.82 8.37
C GLY A 383 10.62 7.11 7.23
N THR A 384 11.23 6.04 6.73
CA THR A 384 10.80 5.33 5.52
C THR A 384 9.84 4.17 5.77
N ARG A 385 9.36 3.96 7.01
CA ARG A 385 8.52 2.81 7.36
C ARG A 385 7.20 3.16 8.05
N THR A 386 7.03 4.40 8.48
CA THR A 386 5.83 4.87 9.19
C THR A 386 5.19 5.99 8.40
N SER A 387 3.93 5.83 8.02
CA SER A 387 3.13 6.84 7.34
C SER A 387 2.53 7.84 8.35
N ALA A 388 2.20 9.04 7.90
CA ALA A 388 1.46 10.00 8.71
C ALA A 388 -0.05 9.88 8.48
N VAL A 389 -0.83 10.16 9.54
CA VAL A 389 -2.29 10.34 9.47
C VAL A 389 -2.62 11.72 10.00
N MET A 390 -3.30 12.53 9.20
CA MET A 390 -3.86 13.81 9.62
C MET A 390 -5.37 13.81 9.41
N THR A 391 -6.11 14.56 10.24
CA THR A 391 -7.58 14.48 10.24
C THR A 391 -8.23 15.78 10.73
N ASN A 392 -9.48 15.99 10.33
CA ASN A 392 -10.40 16.95 10.93
C ASN A 392 -11.34 16.28 11.98
N ASN A 393 -11.27 14.94 12.14
CA ASN A 393 -12.15 14.16 13.01
C ASN A 393 -11.34 13.15 13.83
N PRO A 394 -11.07 13.41 15.13
CA PRO A 394 -10.30 12.53 16.00
C PRO A 394 -10.86 11.10 16.12
N GLU A 395 -12.18 10.94 16.17
CA GLU A 395 -12.82 9.63 16.30
C GLU A 395 -12.56 8.76 15.07
N PHE A 396 -12.58 9.37 13.87
CA PHE A 396 -12.29 8.67 12.63
C PHE A 396 -10.80 8.25 12.57
N SER A 397 -9.89 9.11 13.08
CA SER A 397 -8.48 8.77 13.21
C SER A 397 -8.26 7.60 14.18
N GLU A 398 -8.89 7.62 15.35
CA GLU A 398 -8.79 6.52 16.32
C GLU A 398 -9.30 5.18 15.74
N ALA A 399 -10.44 5.23 15.04
CA ALA A 399 -10.98 4.06 14.35
C ALA A 399 -10.00 3.52 13.31
N PHE A 400 -9.39 4.41 12.51
CA PHE A 400 -8.39 4.04 11.53
C PHE A 400 -7.12 3.46 12.17
N MET A 401 -6.65 4.01 13.30
CA MET A 401 -5.49 3.48 14.01
C MET A 401 -5.72 2.05 14.54
N LYS A 402 -6.95 1.69 14.93
CA LYS A 402 -7.32 0.30 15.25
C LYS A 402 -7.24 -0.61 14.03
N VAL A 403 -7.68 -0.11 12.87
CA VAL A 403 -7.57 -0.81 11.58
C VAL A 403 -6.10 -1.07 11.22
N THR A 404 -5.22 -0.08 11.40
CA THR A 404 -3.79 -0.22 11.08
C THR A 404 -3.09 -1.26 11.95
N ALA A 405 -3.50 -1.40 13.21
CA ALA A 405 -3.01 -2.46 14.10
C ALA A 405 -3.38 -3.87 13.59
N ILE A 406 -4.54 -4.04 12.96
CA ILE A 406 -4.97 -5.30 12.34
C ILE A 406 -4.20 -5.56 11.05
N SER A 407 -4.15 -4.56 10.16
CA SER A 407 -3.46 -4.67 8.86
C SER A 407 -1.94 -4.81 8.99
N GLY A 408 -1.36 -4.32 10.10
CA GLY A 408 0.09 -4.32 10.35
C GLY A 408 0.84 -3.23 9.58
N GLU A 409 0.14 -2.33 8.90
CA GLU A 409 0.75 -1.16 8.26
C GLU A 409 1.01 -0.07 9.29
N GLN A 410 2.22 0.48 9.28
CA GLN A 410 2.64 1.44 10.30
C GLN A 410 2.17 2.85 9.95
N PHE A 411 1.37 3.44 10.84
CA PHE A 411 0.88 4.81 10.75
C PHE A 411 1.07 5.53 12.07
N TRP A 412 1.21 6.86 12.01
CA TRP A 412 1.33 7.72 13.19
C TRP A 412 0.46 8.97 13.04
N PRO A 413 -0.40 9.28 14.02
CA PRO A 413 -1.22 10.49 13.99
C PRO A 413 -0.36 11.75 14.10
N MET A 414 -0.63 12.73 13.24
CA MET A 414 0.04 14.03 13.23
C MET A 414 -0.99 15.14 13.41
N PRO A 415 -0.66 16.23 14.13
CA PRO A 415 -1.57 17.33 14.36
C PRO A 415 -1.79 18.19 13.10
N LEU A 416 -2.85 18.99 13.10
CA LEU A 416 -3.07 20.08 12.16
C LEU A 416 -3.18 21.40 12.94
N PRO A 417 -2.07 22.01 13.37
CA PRO A 417 -2.08 23.21 14.19
C PRO A 417 -2.56 24.43 13.39
N GLU A 418 -3.59 25.10 13.89
CA GLU A 418 -4.30 26.17 13.19
C GLU A 418 -3.38 27.36 12.85
N GLU A 419 -2.39 27.65 13.69
CA GLU A 419 -1.44 28.75 13.49
C GLU A 419 -0.61 28.63 12.21
N LEU A 420 -0.44 27.42 11.67
CA LEU A 420 0.30 27.22 10.41
C LEU A 420 -0.54 27.55 9.19
N ARG A 421 -1.90 27.61 9.32
CA ARG A 421 -2.79 27.85 8.18
C ARG A 421 -2.56 29.21 7.54
N ALA A 422 -2.27 30.26 8.32
CA ALA A 422 -2.02 31.60 7.83
C ALA A 422 -0.84 31.68 6.84
N SER A 423 0.12 30.73 6.93
CA SER A 423 1.25 30.68 5.99
C SER A 423 0.84 30.32 4.55
N LEU A 424 -0.39 29.82 4.36
CA LEU A 424 -0.96 29.50 3.04
C LEU A 424 -1.75 30.68 2.43
N ASP A 425 -1.83 31.82 3.10
CA ASP A 425 -2.56 32.97 2.56
C ASP A 425 -1.81 33.56 1.36
N SER A 426 -2.54 33.89 0.29
CA SER A 426 -2.00 34.53 -0.91
C SER A 426 -2.53 35.96 -1.01
N PRO A 427 -1.72 36.92 -1.43
CA PRO A 427 -2.20 38.31 -1.69
C PRO A 427 -3.01 38.43 -2.98
N VAL A 428 -3.03 37.39 -3.84
CA VAL A 428 -3.60 37.47 -5.20
C VAL A 428 -4.57 36.32 -5.53
N ALA A 429 -4.67 35.29 -4.66
CA ALA A 429 -5.56 34.16 -4.80
C ALA A 429 -6.19 33.81 -3.44
N ASP A 430 -7.11 32.80 -3.38
CA ASP A 430 -7.69 32.38 -2.12
C ASP A 430 -6.66 31.71 -1.20
N LEU A 431 -5.65 31.05 -1.77
CA LEU A 431 -4.51 30.49 -1.03
C LEU A 431 -3.31 30.23 -1.95
N ALA A 432 -2.12 30.03 -1.36
CA ALA A 432 -0.92 29.58 -2.05
C ALA A 432 -0.77 28.06 -1.90
N ASN A 433 -0.07 27.40 -2.84
CA ASN A 433 0.15 25.95 -2.77
C ASN A 433 1.25 25.54 -1.80
N ILE A 434 2.04 26.47 -1.28
CA ILE A 434 3.04 26.26 -0.23
C ILE A 434 2.93 27.34 0.83
N GLY A 435 3.32 27.03 2.05
CA GLY A 435 3.49 27.96 3.17
C GLY A 435 4.88 27.76 3.79
N ASP A 436 4.97 27.90 5.11
CA ASP A 436 6.21 27.77 5.85
C ASP A 436 6.90 26.43 5.62
N ARG A 437 8.23 26.47 5.46
CA ARG A 437 9.04 25.26 5.31
C ARG A 437 9.02 24.39 6.56
N MET A 438 9.06 25.03 7.74
CA MET A 438 8.95 24.31 9.02
C MET A 438 7.51 23.82 9.19
N GLY A 439 7.37 22.54 9.59
CA GLY A 439 6.05 21.92 9.62
C GLY A 439 5.47 21.61 8.23
N GLY A 440 6.28 21.56 7.16
CA GLY A 440 5.83 21.43 5.77
C GLY A 440 4.85 20.27 5.50
N MET A 441 4.95 19.15 6.23
CA MET A 441 3.95 18.07 6.18
C MET A 441 2.60 18.55 6.71
N LEU A 442 2.59 19.27 7.83
CA LEU A 442 1.37 19.77 8.48
C LEU A 442 0.71 20.86 7.63
N VAL A 443 1.53 21.76 7.03
CA VAL A 443 1.08 22.78 6.08
C VAL A 443 0.41 22.14 4.86
N ALA A 444 0.98 21.04 4.34
CA ALA A 444 0.36 20.29 3.25
C ALA A 444 -0.99 19.69 3.64
N GLY A 445 -1.10 19.14 4.84
CA GLY A 445 -2.37 18.65 5.40
C GLY A 445 -3.40 19.78 5.57
N LEU A 446 -2.98 20.95 6.07
CA LEU A 446 -3.85 22.13 6.20
C LEU A 446 -4.34 22.63 4.84
N PHE A 447 -3.47 22.63 3.81
CA PHE A 447 -3.89 22.94 2.44
C PHE A 447 -5.02 22.01 1.98
N LEU A 448 -4.88 20.69 2.16
CA LEU A 448 -5.91 19.72 1.75
C LEU A 448 -7.19 19.87 2.56
N LYS A 449 -7.10 20.19 3.86
CA LYS A 449 -8.25 20.45 4.74
C LYS A 449 -9.17 21.54 4.17
N ASP A 450 -8.62 22.55 3.50
CA ASP A 450 -9.38 23.66 2.88
C ASP A 450 -10.28 23.19 1.72
N PHE A 451 -10.07 21.97 1.20
CA PHE A 451 -10.85 21.37 0.13
C PHE A 451 -11.77 20.24 0.62
N VAL A 452 -11.95 20.12 1.94
CA VAL A 452 -12.86 19.16 2.55
C VAL A 452 -13.90 19.91 3.37
N SER A 453 -15.19 19.54 3.24
CA SER A 453 -16.26 20.10 4.06
C SER A 453 -16.02 19.83 5.53
N ALA A 454 -16.25 20.84 6.38
CA ALA A 454 -15.91 20.78 7.80
C ALA A 454 -16.63 19.66 8.58
N ASP A 455 -17.83 19.29 8.15
CA ASP A 455 -18.69 18.24 8.72
C ASP A 455 -18.44 16.84 8.15
N LEU A 456 -17.60 16.71 7.10
CA LEU A 456 -17.25 15.42 6.50
C LEU A 456 -16.00 14.86 7.19
N PRO A 457 -16.08 13.69 7.86
CA PRO A 457 -14.90 13.02 8.41
C PRO A 457 -13.85 12.76 7.34
N TRP A 458 -12.63 13.22 7.58
CA TRP A 458 -11.53 13.15 6.62
C TRP A 458 -10.26 12.60 7.25
N LEU A 459 -9.54 11.78 6.46
CA LEU A 459 -8.18 11.35 6.76
C LEU A 459 -7.28 11.68 5.58
N HIS A 460 -6.14 12.31 5.84
CA HIS A 460 -5.02 12.37 4.92
C HIS A 460 -3.95 11.38 5.35
N LEU A 461 -3.57 10.49 4.45
CA LEU A 461 -2.52 9.50 4.65
C LEU A 461 -1.29 9.89 3.81
N ASP A 462 -0.28 10.52 4.46
CA ASP A 462 0.99 10.81 3.80
C ASP A 462 1.90 9.58 3.89
N ILE A 463 2.09 8.94 2.75
CA ILE A 463 2.83 7.68 2.59
C ILE A 463 4.19 7.87 1.88
N ALA A 464 4.71 9.09 1.81
CA ALA A 464 5.91 9.42 1.03
C ALA A 464 7.10 8.48 1.33
N GLY A 465 7.39 8.22 2.61
CA GLY A 465 8.45 7.32 3.01
C GLY A 465 8.14 5.84 2.74
N PRO A 466 7.00 5.31 3.24
CA PRO A 466 6.69 3.89 3.13
C PRO A 466 6.29 3.38 1.75
N ALA A 467 5.95 4.23 0.80
CA ALA A 467 5.47 3.83 -0.52
C ALA A 467 6.49 3.07 -1.36
N TYR A 468 7.78 3.40 -1.21
CA TYR A 468 8.87 2.85 -2.01
C TYR A 468 10.07 2.49 -1.14
N ASN A 469 10.50 1.23 -1.19
CA ASN A 469 11.64 0.74 -0.41
C ASN A 469 12.91 0.75 -1.28
N GLU A 470 13.78 1.72 -1.07
CA GLU A 470 15.09 1.80 -1.73
C GLU A 470 16.16 0.96 -1.01
N ALA A 471 15.89 0.56 0.23
CA ALA A 471 16.79 -0.23 1.05
C ALA A 471 16.66 -1.75 0.78
N LYS A 472 17.38 -2.55 1.57
CA LYS A 472 17.25 -4.01 1.53
C LYS A 472 15.82 -4.46 1.86
N PRO A 473 15.34 -5.56 1.24
CA PRO A 473 14.03 -6.11 1.56
C PRO A 473 13.96 -6.58 3.01
N HIS A 474 12.77 -6.47 3.63
CA HIS A 474 12.54 -6.89 5.02
C HIS A 474 11.13 -7.48 5.17
N GLY A 475 10.95 -8.45 6.08
CA GLY A 475 9.67 -9.14 6.24
C GLY A 475 9.08 -9.59 4.91
N TYR A 476 7.90 -9.14 4.62
CA TYR A 476 7.21 -9.34 3.33
C TYR A 476 7.40 -8.18 2.34
N THR A 477 8.16 -7.15 2.71
CA THR A 477 8.36 -5.94 1.88
C THR A 477 9.55 -6.15 0.94
N PRO A 478 9.37 -6.06 -0.40
CA PRO A 478 10.46 -6.15 -1.37
C PRO A 478 11.22 -4.82 -1.48
N VAL A 479 12.25 -4.77 -2.31
CA VAL A 479 12.76 -3.52 -2.88
C VAL A 479 11.74 -2.99 -3.89
N GLY A 480 11.60 -1.68 -3.99
CA GLY A 480 10.64 -1.01 -4.86
C GLY A 480 9.28 -0.79 -4.20
N GLY A 481 8.23 -0.81 -4.98
CA GLY A 481 6.86 -0.57 -4.51
C GLY A 481 6.43 -1.50 -3.39
N THR A 482 5.93 -0.94 -2.30
CA THR A 482 5.57 -1.71 -1.08
C THR A 482 4.13 -2.17 -1.06
N GLY A 483 3.22 -1.38 -1.65
CA GLY A 483 1.77 -1.60 -1.60
C GLY A 483 1.13 -1.09 -0.32
N ILE A 484 1.79 -0.19 0.41
CA ILE A 484 1.27 0.47 1.62
C ILE A 484 -0.13 1.07 1.39
N SER A 485 -0.93 1.15 2.43
CA SER A 485 -2.31 1.62 2.52
C SER A 485 -3.37 0.67 1.96
N LEU A 486 -3.07 -0.20 0.99
CA LEU A 486 -4.09 -1.11 0.43
C LEU A 486 -4.72 -1.98 1.51
N ARG A 487 -3.90 -2.59 2.38
CA ARG A 487 -4.40 -3.48 3.44
C ARG A 487 -5.23 -2.73 4.47
N SER A 488 -4.80 -1.53 4.84
CA SER A 488 -5.56 -0.68 5.78
C SER A 488 -6.89 -0.23 5.19
N LEU A 489 -6.94 0.15 3.91
CA LEU A 489 -8.19 0.53 3.24
C LEU A 489 -9.16 -0.65 3.12
N VAL A 490 -8.67 -1.85 2.81
CA VAL A 490 -9.50 -3.07 2.77
C VAL A 490 -10.00 -3.41 4.19
N THR A 491 -9.13 -3.35 5.20
CA THR A 491 -9.52 -3.65 6.59
C THR A 491 -10.50 -2.61 7.13
N LEU A 492 -10.36 -1.32 6.75
CA LEU A 492 -11.35 -0.29 7.10
C LEU A 492 -12.74 -0.64 6.54
N ALA A 493 -12.79 -1.09 5.30
CA ALA A 493 -14.04 -1.50 4.65
C ALA A 493 -14.65 -2.77 5.28
N GLU A 494 -13.85 -3.62 5.92
CA GLU A 494 -14.33 -4.81 6.67
C GLU A 494 -14.94 -4.44 8.03
N GLN A 495 -14.56 -3.30 8.61
CA GLN A 495 -15.08 -2.82 9.90
C GLN A 495 -16.32 -1.92 9.76
N GLY A 496 -16.66 -1.52 8.55
CA GLY A 496 -17.88 -0.73 8.24
C GLY A 496 -19.05 -1.62 7.97
#